data_bafbf4ece9ccaf91cfec03f86815577e
#
_entry.id   bafbf4ece9ccaf91cfec03f86815577e
#
_cell.length_a   1.000
_cell.length_b   1.000
_cell.length_c   1.000
_cell.angle_alpha   90.00
_cell.angle_beta   90.00
_cell.angle_gamma   90.00
#
_symmetry.space_group_name_H-M   'P 1'
#
loop_
_entity.id
_entity.type
_entity.pdbx_description
1 polymer ?
#
loop_
_entity_poly.entity_id
_entity_poly.type
_entity_poly.pdbx_seq_one_letter_code
_entity_poly.pdbx_strand_id
1 'polypeptide(L)'
;MIELKPISILDKEMAECVHLSVTDEQYDFVASNAESLAEAYDINKKATENSEGSRVNPYAVYKNGKMFGLVMIAYVYPDNNVGFEAYYDEPYYYLMRIFVDKEYQSKGLGKEILRLAMEKVKSKYLGDANWCFSSYVPENIASKRTFAAYGFVEDGRVIDEEAVCKIGI
;
A
#
# COMPACT_ATOMS: atom_id res chain seq x y z
N MET A 1 0.88 -18.45 10.90
CA MET A 1 -0.17 -17.82 10.07
C MET A 1 0.17 -16.33 9.94
N ILE A 2 -0.01 -15.73 8.77
CA ILE A 2 0.13 -14.27 8.57
C ILE A 2 -1.27 -13.70 8.47
N GLU A 3 -1.52 -12.56 9.12
CA GLU A 3 -2.82 -11.90 9.16
C GLU A 3 -2.70 -10.39 8.97
N LEU A 4 -3.72 -9.77 8.37
CA LEU A 4 -3.87 -8.33 8.23
C LEU A 4 -4.90 -7.83 9.23
N LYS A 5 -4.54 -6.84 10.06
CA LYS A 5 -5.45 -6.16 10.97
C LYS A 5 -5.57 -4.68 10.58
N PRO A 6 -6.80 -4.12 10.45
CA PRO A 6 -6.96 -2.69 10.22
C PRO A 6 -6.27 -1.90 11.33
N ILE A 7 -5.66 -0.77 10.97
CA ILE A 7 -5.10 0.17 11.95
C ILE A 7 -6.08 1.32 12.14
N SER A 8 -6.45 1.57 13.38
CA SER A 8 -7.18 2.77 13.81
C SER A 8 -6.27 3.66 14.64
N ILE A 9 -6.50 4.96 14.61
CA ILE A 9 -5.72 5.94 15.36
C ILE A 9 -5.79 5.73 16.89
N LEU A 10 -6.80 5.01 17.36
CA LEU A 10 -7.00 4.71 18.79
C LEU A 10 -6.41 3.35 19.19
N ASP A 11 -5.89 2.59 18.26
CA ASP A 11 -5.40 1.23 18.51
C ASP A 11 -3.91 1.22 18.86
N LYS A 12 -3.52 0.25 19.69
CA LYS A 12 -2.11 -0.02 20.00
C LYS A 12 -1.31 -0.37 18.74
N GLU A 13 -1.96 -0.90 17.71
CA GLU A 13 -1.39 -1.23 16.42
C GLU A 13 -0.74 -0.03 15.76
N MET A 14 -1.30 1.17 15.92
CA MET A 14 -0.68 2.40 15.45
C MET A 14 0.67 2.65 16.14
N ALA A 15 0.69 2.55 17.46
CA ALA A 15 1.91 2.76 18.25
C ALA A 15 2.99 1.71 17.92
N GLU A 16 2.62 0.44 17.75
CA GLU A 16 3.54 -0.63 17.36
C GLU A 16 4.07 -0.39 15.93
N CYS A 17 3.20 0.02 15.01
CA CYS A 17 3.54 0.21 13.58
C CYS A 17 4.61 1.28 13.37
N VAL A 18 4.56 2.41 14.09
CA VAL A 18 5.51 3.51 13.92
C VAL A 18 6.93 3.16 14.38
N HIS A 19 7.10 2.10 15.15
CA HIS A 19 8.40 1.60 15.60
C HIS A 19 9.06 0.60 14.64
N LEU A 20 8.34 0.11 13.64
CA LEU A 20 8.93 -0.75 12.62
C LEU A 20 9.87 0.08 11.73
N SER A 21 10.97 -0.52 11.30
CA SER A 21 12.01 0.16 10.52
C SER A 21 12.48 -0.69 9.34
N VAL A 22 12.92 -0.04 8.28
CA VAL A 22 13.65 -0.65 7.15
C VAL A 22 15.15 -0.56 7.37
N THR A 23 15.95 -1.11 6.45
CA THR A 23 17.40 -0.89 6.45
C THR A 23 17.71 0.53 5.99
N ASP A 24 18.91 1.04 6.36
CA ASP A 24 19.29 2.43 6.06
C ASP A 24 19.23 2.73 4.55
N GLU A 25 19.61 1.76 3.70
CA GLU A 25 19.56 1.90 2.23
C GLU A 25 18.14 1.97 1.67
N GLN A 26 17.14 1.61 2.45
CA GLN A 26 15.74 1.60 2.00
C GLN A 26 14.95 2.84 2.42
N TYR A 27 15.51 3.69 3.29
CA TYR A 27 14.84 4.94 3.68
C TYR A 27 14.65 5.89 2.49
N ASP A 28 15.48 5.78 1.45
CA ASP A 28 15.32 6.56 0.22
C ASP A 28 14.16 6.07 -0.67
N PHE A 29 13.60 4.88 -0.38
CA PHE A 29 12.56 4.24 -1.21
C PHE A 29 11.17 4.22 -0.58
N VAL A 30 11.06 4.53 0.71
CA VAL A 30 9.79 4.45 1.42
C VAL A 30 9.69 5.47 2.54
N ALA A 31 8.58 6.18 2.59
CA ALA A 31 8.26 7.05 3.72
C ALA A 31 8.17 6.26 5.03
N SER A 32 8.47 6.89 6.15
CA SER A 32 8.28 6.26 7.47
C SER A 32 6.83 5.83 7.67
N ASN A 33 6.60 4.86 8.55
CA ASN A 33 5.23 4.44 8.85
C ASN A 33 4.41 5.55 9.53
N ALA A 34 5.06 6.44 10.29
CA ALA A 34 4.39 7.60 10.87
C ALA A 34 3.88 8.57 9.80
N GLU A 35 4.72 8.91 8.81
CA GLU A 35 4.33 9.75 7.67
C GLU A 35 3.24 9.07 6.84
N SER A 36 3.39 7.78 6.54
CA SER A 36 2.40 7.00 5.79
C SER A 36 1.03 6.97 6.47
N LEU A 37 0.97 6.83 7.80
CA LEU A 37 -0.28 6.85 8.56
C LEU A 37 -0.90 8.25 8.62
N ALA A 38 -0.07 9.30 8.73
CA ALA A 38 -0.53 10.70 8.66
C ALA A 38 -1.13 11.02 7.28
N GLU A 39 -0.48 10.58 6.21
CA GLU A 39 -0.98 10.72 4.84
C GLU A 39 -2.33 10.02 4.66
N ALA A 40 -2.47 8.77 5.14
CA ALA A 40 -3.75 8.05 5.10
C ALA A 40 -4.86 8.79 5.87
N TYR A 41 -4.53 9.39 7.01
CA TYR A 41 -5.47 10.19 7.78
C TYR A 41 -5.94 11.43 6.99
N ASP A 42 -5.01 12.16 6.39
CA ASP A 42 -5.33 13.38 5.64
C ASP A 42 -6.20 13.08 4.41
N ILE A 43 -5.91 12.01 3.67
CA ILE A 43 -6.72 11.57 2.54
C ILE A 43 -8.13 11.21 3.01
N ASN A 44 -8.25 10.38 4.04
CA ASN A 44 -9.54 9.94 4.56
C ASN A 44 -10.36 11.09 5.15
N LYS A 45 -9.73 12.08 5.79
CA LYS A 45 -10.39 13.29 6.28
C LYS A 45 -11.00 14.08 5.14
N LYS A 46 -10.24 14.33 4.07
CA LYS A 46 -10.74 15.04 2.88
C LYS A 46 -11.86 14.26 2.19
N ALA A 47 -11.79 12.93 2.17
CA ALA A 47 -12.85 12.09 1.63
C ALA A 47 -14.15 12.16 2.44
N THR A 48 -14.10 12.40 3.76
CA THR A 48 -15.30 12.58 4.59
C THR A 48 -15.99 13.93 4.38
N GLU A 49 -15.23 14.93 3.96
CA GLU A 49 -15.76 16.26 3.62
C GLU A 49 -16.47 16.26 2.25
N ASN A 50 -16.12 15.30 1.38
CA ASN A 50 -16.69 15.08 0.04
C ASN A 50 -17.24 13.65 -0.03
N SER A 51 -18.53 13.47 -0.19
CA SER A 51 -19.22 12.18 -0.08
C SER A 51 -18.72 11.05 -1.02
N GLU A 52 -17.85 11.32 -1.98
CA GLU A 52 -17.24 10.39 -2.95
C GLU A 52 -15.75 10.64 -3.07
N GLY A 53 -15.00 10.56 -1.97
CA GLY A 53 -13.55 10.76 -1.98
C GLY A 53 -12.75 9.46 -1.96
N SER A 54 -11.53 9.52 -2.49
CA SER A 54 -10.55 8.43 -2.38
C SER A 54 -10.31 8.05 -0.92
N ARG A 55 -10.11 6.76 -0.64
CA ARG A 55 -9.95 6.23 0.73
C ARG A 55 -8.72 5.36 0.82
N VAL A 56 -8.03 5.44 1.97
CA VAL A 56 -6.86 4.63 2.27
C VAL A 56 -7.11 3.82 3.53
N ASN A 57 -6.93 2.51 3.45
CA ASN A 57 -7.04 1.61 4.58
C ASN A 57 -5.65 1.03 4.92
N PRO A 58 -5.03 1.48 6.01
CA PRO A 58 -3.81 0.90 6.52
C PRO A 58 -4.11 -0.40 7.29
N TYR A 59 -3.26 -1.41 7.08
CA TYR A 59 -3.31 -2.69 7.79
C TYR A 59 -1.96 -3.02 8.40
N ALA A 60 -1.94 -3.28 9.71
CA ALA A 60 -0.82 -3.92 10.38
C ALA A 60 -0.72 -5.39 9.96
N VAL A 61 0.50 -5.85 9.73
CA VAL A 61 0.76 -7.22 9.33
C VAL A 61 1.40 -7.99 10.46
N TYR A 62 0.75 -9.07 10.86
CA TYR A 62 1.18 -9.93 11.96
C TYR A 62 1.61 -11.32 11.50
N LYS A 63 2.60 -11.87 12.18
CA LYS A 63 2.99 -13.28 12.09
C LYS A 63 3.12 -13.85 13.50
N ASN A 64 2.28 -14.85 13.81
CA ASN A 64 2.27 -15.49 15.12
C ASN A 64 2.11 -14.49 16.28
N GLY A 65 1.25 -13.50 16.12
CA GLY A 65 0.95 -12.48 17.13
C GLY A 65 1.97 -11.35 17.25
N LYS A 66 3.05 -11.33 16.44
CA LYS A 66 4.03 -10.25 16.40
C LYS A 66 3.86 -9.44 15.11
N MET A 67 3.78 -8.12 15.24
CA MET A 67 3.73 -7.20 14.09
C MET A 67 5.09 -7.18 13.39
N PHE A 68 5.09 -7.17 12.06
CA PHE A 68 6.30 -7.12 11.26
C PHE A 68 6.18 -6.30 9.98
N GLY A 69 5.04 -5.69 9.73
CA GLY A 69 4.86 -4.91 8.52
C GLY A 69 3.60 -4.07 8.50
N LEU A 70 3.50 -3.27 7.45
CA LEU A 70 2.37 -2.42 7.11
C LEU A 70 2.02 -2.64 5.64
N VAL A 71 0.74 -2.66 5.30
CA VAL A 71 0.26 -2.51 3.94
C VAL A 71 -0.86 -1.47 3.90
N MET A 72 -0.83 -0.59 2.91
CA MET A 72 -1.86 0.42 2.70
C MET A 72 -2.55 0.19 1.37
N ILE A 73 -3.87 0.02 1.41
CA ILE A 73 -4.72 -0.23 0.24
C ILE A 73 -5.63 0.99 0.07
N ALA A 74 -5.48 1.69 -1.05
CA ALA A 74 -6.35 2.78 -1.42
C ALA A 74 -7.41 2.31 -2.44
N TYR A 75 -8.55 2.98 -2.41
CA TYR A 75 -9.55 2.98 -3.47
C TYR A 75 -9.68 4.41 -3.97
N VAL A 76 -9.39 4.63 -5.22
CA VAL A 76 -9.22 5.96 -5.80
C VAL A 76 -10.38 6.27 -6.74
N TYR A 77 -11.00 7.42 -6.53
CA TYR A 77 -11.99 8.00 -7.43
C TYR A 77 -11.30 9.06 -8.29
N PRO A 78 -11.26 8.92 -9.64
CA PRO A 78 -10.54 9.85 -10.52
C PRO A 78 -11.01 11.31 -10.42
N ASP A 79 -12.32 11.51 -10.28
CA ASP A 79 -12.92 12.85 -10.16
C ASP A 79 -12.62 13.54 -8.82
N ASN A 80 -12.14 12.78 -7.83
CA ASN A 80 -11.82 13.25 -6.49
C ASN A 80 -10.60 12.53 -5.93
N ASN A 81 -9.50 12.59 -6.69
CA ASN A 81 -8.24 11.87 -6.45
C ASN A 81 -7.29 12.59 -5.48
N VAL A 82 -7.81 13.30 -4.50
CA VAL A 82 -6.98 14.04 -3.54
C VAL A 82 -5.90 13.15 -2.93
N GLY A 83 -4.64 13.51 -3.19
CA GLY A 83 -3.47 12.79 -2.71
C GLY A 83 -3.03 11.61 -3.61
N PHE A 84 -3.62 11.47 -4.80
CA PHE A 84 -3.23 10.47 -5.79
C PHE A 84 -3.03 11.10 -7.16
N GLU A 85 -2.06 10.59 -7.90
CA GLU A 85 -1.95 10.87 -9.33
C GLU A 85 -3.07 10.17 -10.11
N ALA A 86 -3.48 10.77 -11.23
CA ALA A 86 -4.51 10.20 -12.09
C ALA A 86 -3.94 9.03 -12.92
N TYR A 87 -3.87 7.84 -12.32
CA TYR A 87 -3.39 6.65 -13.03
C TYR A 87 -4.39 6.11 -14.06
N TYR A 88 -5.68 6.35 -13.84
CA TYR A 88 -6.77 5.84 -14.66
C TYR A 88 -8.02 6.71 -14.55
N ASP A 89 -8.90 6.69 -15.57
CA ASP A 89 -10.10 7.52 -15.65
C ASP A 89 -11.34 6.90 -14.98
N GLU A 90 -11.23 5.65 -14.53
CA GLU A 90 -12.26 4.95 -13.76
C GLU A 90 -11.77 4.64 -12.35
N PRO A 91 -12.65 4.34 -11.39
CA PRO A 91 -12.20 3.95 -10.04
C PRO A 91 -11.25 2.74 -10.07
N TYR A 92 -10.21 2.80 -9.24
CA TYR A 92 -9.18 1.77 -9.18
C TYR A 92 -8.69 1.55 -7.76
N TYR A 93 -8.09 0.37 -7.51
CA TYR A 93 -7.31 0.13 -6.31
C TYR A 93 -5.86 0.57 -6.51
N TYR A 94 -5.26 1.05 -5.43
CA TYR A 94 -3.84 1.41 -5.42
C TYR A 94 -3.17 0.82 -4.17
N LEU A 95 -2.12 0.02 -4.38
CA LEU A 95 -1.27 -0.45 -3.30
C LEU A 95 -0.23 0.64 -2.99
N MET A 96 -0.55 1.47 -2.02
CA MET A 96 0.19 2.69 -1.71
C MET A 96 1.49 2.39 -0.95
N ARG A 97 1.47 1.40 -0.06
CA ARG A 97 2.65 0.98 0.73
C ARG A 97 2.64 -0.52 0.95
N ILE A 98 3.81 -1.14 0.84
CA ILE A 98 4.13 -2.45 1.38
C ILE A 98 5.42 -2.32 2.15
N PHE A 99 5.34 -2.40 3.46
CA PHE A 99 6.46 -2.25 4.38
C PHE A 99 6.71 -3.56 5.11
N VAL A 100 7.96 -4.01 5.15
CA VAL A 100 8.42 -5.16 5.94
C VAL A 100 9.54 -4.70 6.85
N ASP A 101 9.37 -4.91 8.14
CA ASP A 101 10.39 -4.59 9.14
C ASP A 101 11.72 -5.29 8.82
N LYS A 102 12.83 -4.60 9.00
CA LYS A 102 14.19 -5.08 8.65
C LYS A 102 14.54 -6.45 9.22
N GLU A 103 14.05 -6.77 10.43
CA GLU A 103 14.28 -8.08 11.05
C GLU A 103 13.59 -9.23 10.31
N TYR A 104 12.57 -8.91 9.49
CA TYR A 104 11.74 -9.86 8.79
C TYR A 104 11.98 -9.92 7.28
N GLN A 105 12.85 -9.07 6.74
CA GLN A 105 13.17 -9.02 5.31
C GLN A 105 13.93 -10.26 4.83
N SER A 106 14.06 -10.41 3.51
CA SER A 106 14.76 -11.51 2.83
C SER A 106 14.21 -12.92 3.12
N LYS A 107 12.99 -13.00 3.68
CA LYS A 107 12.29 -14.26 4.04
C LYS A 107 11.06 -14.53 3.17
N GLY A 108 10.91 -13.81 2.05
CA GLY A 108 9.75 -13.92 1.15
C GLY A 108 8.45 -13.30 1.69
N LEU A 109 8.49 -12.63 2.84
CA LEU A 109 7.29 -12.11 3.52
C LEU A 109 6.60 -10.97 2.76
N GLY A 110 7.34 -10.17 1.99
CA GLY A 110 6.75 -9.13 1.13
C GLY A 110 5.79 -9.72 0.08
N LYS A 111 6.14 -10.87 -0.50
CA LYS A 111 5.24 -11.59 -1.43
C LYS A 111 3.97 -12.08 -0.76
N GLU A 112 4.07 -12.53 0.48
CA GLU A 112 2.91 -13.00 1.25
C GLU A 112 2.00 -11.84 1.67
N ILE A 113 2.58 -10.69 2.05
CA ILE A 113 1.80 -9.46 2.29
C ILE A 113 1.06 -9.04 1.02
N LEU A 114 1.76 -9.01 -0.13
CA LEU A 114 1.15 -8.67 -1.42
C LEU A 114 0.00 -9.63 -1.75
N ARG A 115 0.18 -10.94 -1.55
CA ARG A 115 -0.87 -11.94 -1.78
C ARG A 115 -2.12 -11.64 -0.93
N LEU A 116 -1.96 -11.39 0.36
CA LEU A 116 -3.06 -11.08 1.28
C LEU A 116 -3.73 -9.75 0.94
N ALA A 117 -2.96 -8.73 0.56
CA ALA A 117 -3.49 -7.45 0.09
C ALA A 117 -4.34 -7.64 -1.17
N MET A 118 -3.86 -8.43 -2.13
CA MET A 118 -4.57 -8.70 -3.37
C MET A 118 -5.83 -9.57 -3.16
N GLU A 119 -5.89 -10.42 -2.15
CA GLU A 119 -7.13 -11.11 -1.78
C GLU A 119 -8.20 -10.11 -1.33
N LYS A 120 -7.83 -9.10 -0.53
CA LYS A 120 -8.74 -8.00 -0.16
C LYS A 120 -9.16 -7.18 -1.38
N VAL A 121 -8.21 -6.79 -2.23
CA VAL A 121 -8.49 -6.04 -3.47
C VAL A 121 -9.48 -6.80 -4.36
N LYS A 122 -9.23 -8.08 -4.60
CA LYS A 122 -10.11 -8.95 -5.42
C LYS A 122 -11.50 -9.18 -4.82
N SER A 123 -11.65 -9.03 -3.51
CA SER A 123 -12.99 -9.06 -2.88
C SER A 123 -13.80 -7.78 -3.13
N LYS A 124 -13.17 -6.75 -3.72
CA LYS A 124 -13.78 -5.45 -4.07
C LYS A 124 -14.45 -4.76 -2.86
N TYR A 125 -13.87 -4.93 -1.69
CA TYR A 125 -14.46 -4.55 -0.39
C TYR A 125 -14.64 -3.03 -0.21
N LEU A 126 -13.99 -2.20 -1.03
CA LEU A 126 -14.14 -0.73 -1.02
C LEU A 126 -14.98 -0.22 -2.19
N GLY A 127 -15.15 -1.01 -3.25
CA GLY A 127 -15.90 -0.66 -4.45
C GLY A 127 -15.46 -1.47 -5.66
N ASP A 128 -16.25 -1.37 -6.73
CA ASP A 128 -15.96 -2.03 -8.00
C ASP A 128 -14.81 -1.32 -8.73
N ALA A 129 -13.88 -2.11 -9.24
CA ALA A 129 -12.78 -1.64 -10.07
C ALA A 129 -12.28 -2.78 -10.97
N ASN A 130 -11.64 -2.43 -12.08
CA ASN A 130 -11.06 -3.37 -13.04
C ASN A 130 -9.56 -3.49 -12.88
N TRP A 131 -8.93 -2.53 -12.20
CA TRP A 131 -7.48 -2.42 -12.09
C TRP A 131 -7.01 -2.20 -10.67
N CYS A 132 -5.86 -2.77 -10.36
CA CYS A 132 -5.06 -2.41 -9.20
C CYS A 132 -3.70 -1.89 -9.68
N PHE A 133 -3.33 -0.70 -9.25
CA PHE A 133 -2.06 -0.06 -9.54
C PHE A 133 -1.13 -0.08 -8.33
N SER A 134 0.15 0.11 -8.58
CA SER A 134 1.17 0.45 -7.61
C SER A 134 2.32 1.16 -8.33
N SER A 135 3.23 1.76 -7.58
CA SER A 135 4.45 2.34 -8.13
C SER A 135 5.64 2.02 -7.22
N TYR A 136 6.84 2.19 -7.74
CA TYR A 136 8.09 2.04 -7.00
C TYR A 136 9.23 2.77 -7.69
N VAL A 137 10.16 3.27 -6.90
CA VAL A 137 11.43 3.81 -7.41
C VAL A 137 12.15 2.72 -8.20
N PRO A 138 12.60 2.96 -9.45
CA PRO A 138 13.20 1.92 -10.32
C PRO A 138 14.37 1.16 -9.68
N GLU A 139 15.14 1.81 -8.81
CA GLU A 139 16.26 1.26 -8.06
C GLU A 139 15.80 0.28 -6.96
N ASN A 140 14.54 0.33 -6.55
CA ASN A 140 13.95 -0.62 -5.60
C ASN A 140 13.68 -1.97 -6.26
N ILE A 141 14.75 -2.71 -6.55
CA ILE A 141 14.69 -4.02 -7.22
C ILE A 141 13.86 -5.04 -6.43
N ALA A 142 13.81 -4.91 -5.10
CA ALA A 142 13.00 -5.79 -4.26
C ALA A 142 11.50 -5.62 -4.53
N SER A 143 11.01 -4.38 -4.61
CA SER A 143 9.62 -4.07 -4.97
C SER A 143 9.31 -4.52 -6.39
N LYS A 144 10.14 -4.16 -7.38
CA LYS A 144 10.00 -4.59 -8.77
C LYS A 144 9.81 -6.11 -8.89
N ARG A 145 10.69 -6.89 -8.27
CA ARG A 145 10.62 -8.36 -8.29
C ARG A 145 9.39 -8.90 -7.56
N THR A 146 8.96 -8.25 -6.49
CA THR A 146 7.80 -8.68 -5.71
C THR A 146 6.52 -8.49 -6.50
N PHE A 147 6.32 -7.32 -7.11
CA PHE A 147 5.15 -7.02 -7.94
C PHE A 147 5.13 -7.88 -9.22
N ALA A 148 6.25 -7.95 -9.95
CA ALA A 148 6.36 -8.77 -11.15
C ALA A 148 6.08 -10.26 -10.87
N ALA A 149 6.59 -10.81 -9.77
CA ALA A 149 6.35 -12.20 -9.39
C ALA A 149 4.88 -12.51 -9.05
N TYR A 150 4.09 -11.50 -8.66
CA TYR A 150 2.65 -11.65 -8.47
C TYR A 150 1.85 -11.54 -9.78
N GLY A 151 2.42 -10.91 -10.81
CA GLY A 151 1.79 -10.71 -12.11
C GLY A 151 1.49 -9.25 -12.45
N PHE A 152 1.95 -8.28 -11.67
CA PHE A 152 1.93 -6.88 -12.08
C PHE A 152 2.86 -6.65 -13.27
N VAL A 153 2.43 -5.81 -14.19
CA VAL A 153 3.22 -5.38 -15.35
C VAL A 153 3.43 -3.88 -15.32
N GLU A 154 4.64 -3.43 -15.61
CA GLU A 154 4.91 -2.01 -15.83
C GLU A 154 4.12 -1.53 -17.05
N ASP A 155 3.47 -0.38 -16.95
CA ASP A 155 2.69 0.20 -18.07
C ASP A 155 3.48 1.23 -18.89
N GLY A 156 4.75 1.42 -18.56
CA GLY A 156 5.68 2.31 -19.25
C GLY A 156 5.67 3.75 -18.75
N ARG A 157 4.80 4.10 -17.80
CA ARG A 157 4.78 5.43 -17.18
C ARG A 157 5.78 5.52 -16.03
N VAL A 158 6.36 6.71 -15.89
CA VAL A 158 7.12 7.13 -14.70
C VAL A 158 6.46 8.41 -14.19
N ILE A 159 6.00 8.41 -12.95
CA ILE A 159 5.32 9.53 -12.30
C ILE A 159 6.05 9.77 -10.99
N ASP A 160 6.46 11.02 -10.73
CA ASP A 160 7.24 11.41 -9.55
C ASP A 160 8.44 10.48 -9.29
N GLU A 161 9.19 10.19 -10.37
CA GLU A 161 10.37 9.30 -10.36
C GLU A 161 10.06 7.81 -10.09
N GLU A 162 8.78 7.43 -9.95
CA GLU A 162 8.36 6.06 -9.71
C GLU A 162 7.82 5.37 -10.98
N ALA A 163 8.28 4.16 -11.25
CA ALA A 163 7.75 3.30 -12.30
C ALA A 163 6.37 2.77 -11.91
N VAL A 164 5.38 3.00 -12.77
CA VAL A 164 3.99 2.57 -12.54
C VAL A 164 3.81 1.13 -13.01
N CYS A 165 3.19 0.31 -12.17
CA CYS A 165 2.78 -1.04 -12.53
C CYS A 165 1.31 -1.30 -12.22
N LYS A 166 0.69 -2.26 -12.92
CA LYS A 166 -0.73 -2.59 -12.78
C LYS A 166 -1.03 -4.06 -13.00
N ILE A 167 -2.20 -4.48 -12.49
CA ILE A 167 -2.78 -5.82 -12.71
C ILE A 167 -4.31 -5.70 -12.83
N GLY A 168 -4.92 -6.51 -13.70
CA GLY A 168 -6.38 -6.67 -13.74
C GLY A 168 -6.92 -7.45 -12.53
N ILE A 169 -8.12 -7.09 -12.04
CA ILE A 169 -8.76 -7.68 -10.87
C ILE A 169 -10.22 -8.04 -11.10
#